data_1e0c7cfccc1c958f2759fc1483e2af98
#
_entry.id   1e0c7cfccc1c958f2759fc1483e2af98
#
_cell.length_a   1.000
_cell.length_b   1.000
_cell.length_c   1.000
_cell.angle_alpha   90.00
_cell.angle_beta   90.00
_cell.angle_gamma   90.00
#
_symmetry.space_group_name_H-M   'P 1'
#
loop_
_entity.id
_entity.type
_entity.pdbx_description
1 polymer ?
#
loop_
_entity_poly.entity_id
_entity_poly.type
_entity_poly.pdbx_seq_one_letter_code
_entity_poly.pdbx_strand_id
1 'polypeptide(L)'
;MIVIYFGSLWKIFEKAGRNKWEGFVPGYNIYVWLKIINKPWWWIFFFIIPFVNLVVAVGCNVETARLFGKYSPKDTVLSILLPWYFIPFLAYDSKNTLVEPTDWSKKEDRDKRKIHDHLTLFFIAPFVGHALFVVFKVLGSKNKPNKKTIACEWTNALGFAIVAASIIRTFFFEAFTIPTGSMEKTMRVGDYLFVNKMKYGAKLPQTPISIPFVHNRIPGTFIPSFVEWFKIGYTRLPGYGDIKRNDIMVFNWPVGDSVIVHDAVIAHDYYSILRNEAFINCAIDQNAIANNRVTLTNDRYQNFVDTYMRQTRKNFINGGSINQSPAGRIEQTDGLTTLPIDKKENYIKRCVAVGGDTL
;
A
#
# COMPACT_ATOMS: atom_id res chain seq x y z
N MET A 1 -9.88 23.63 23.13
CA MET A 1 -10.06 22.16 23.04
C MET A 1 -8.88 21.38 23.57
N ILE A 2 -7.64 21.64 23.15
CA ILE A 2 -6.42 20.94 23.63
C ILE A 2 -6.27 21.04 25.15
N VAL A 3 -6.47 22.22 25.74
CA VAL A 3 -6.41 22.45 27.19
C VAL A 3 -7.42 21.61 27.95
N ILE A 4 -8.64 21.48 27.44
CA ILE A 4 -9.69 20.66 28.07
C ILE A 4 -9.35 19.18 27.99
N TYR A 5 -8.78 18.72 26.88
CA TYR A 5 -8.35 17.35 26.69
C TYR A 5 -7.22 16.98 27.68
N PHE A 6 -6.14 17.76 27.71
CA PHE A 6 -5.06 17.52 28.67
C PHE A 6 -5.52 17.75 30.12
N GLY A 7 -6.40 18.73 30.34
CA GLY A 7 -7.05 18.94 31.63
C GLY A 7 -7.89 17.74 32.10
N SER A 8 -8.39 16.89 31.19
CA SER A 8 -9.14 15.69 31.60
C SER A 8 -8.25 14.58 32.16
N LEU A 9 -6.95 14.55 31.83
CA LEU A 9 -6.03 13.51 32.35
C LEU A 9 -5.91 13.58 33.89
N TRP A 10 -5.85 14.78 34.46
CA TRP A 10 -5.78 14.90 35.92
C TRP A 10 -7.03 14.30 36.61
N LYS A 11 -8.19 14.44 35.95
CA LYS A 11 -9.45 13.87 36.48
C LYS A 11 -9.48 12.33 36.36
N ILE A 12 -8.92 11.81 35.29
CA ILE A 12 -8.72 10.34 35.09
C ILE A 12 -7.75 9.83 36.16
N PHE A 13 -6.65 10.54 36.43
CA PHE A 13 -5.66 10.16 37.42
C PHE A 13 -6.26 10.17 38.83
N GLU A 14 -7.06 11.20 39.16
CA GLU A 14 -7.82 11.24 40.42
C GLU A 14 -8.73 10.02 40.57
N LYS A 15 -9.50 9.68 39.53
CA LYS A 15 -10.36 8.48 39.52
C LYS A 15 -9.57 7.18 39.60
N ALA A 16 -8.33 7.14 39.12
CA ALA A 16 -7.42 6.01 39.23
C ALA A 16 -6.65 5.94 40.55
N GLY A 17 -6.99 6.81 41.53
CA GLY A 17 -6.32 6.85 42.84
C GLY A 17 -4.88 7.46 42.78
N ARG A 18 -4.57 8.21 41.73
CA ARG A 18 -3.28 8.89 41.57
C ARG A 18 -3.38 10.36 41.98
N ASN A 19 -2.22 10.97 42.19
CA ASN A 19 -2.17 12.39 42.54
C ASN A 19 -2.54 13.29 41.37
N LYS A 20 -3.38 14.29 41.59
CA LYS A 20 -3.84 15.23 40.55
C LYS A 20 -2.73 15.96 39.83
N TRP A 21 -1.66 16.34 40.54
CA TRP A 21 -0.54 17.09 39.99
C TRP A 21 0.23 16.32 38.89
N GLU A 22 0.18 14.99 38.92
CA GLU A 22 0.86 14.12 37.95
C GLU A 22 0.34 14.38 36.52
N GLY A 23 -0.90 14.82 36.36
CA GLY A 23 -1.49 15.18 35.07
C GLY A 23 -0.93 16.45 34.44
N PHE A 24 -0.30 17.32 35.24
CA PHE A 24 0.22 18.61 34.77
C PHE A 24 1.71 18.59 34.42
N VAL A 25 2.44 17.55 34.78
CA VAL A 25 3.89 17.45 34.51
C VAL A 25 4.10 16.83 33.12
N PRO A 26 4.58 17.61 32.13
CA PRO A 26 4.79 17.12 30.75
C PRO A 26 5.75 15.93 30.73
N GLY A 27 5.43 14.93 29.92
CA GLY A 27 6.20 13.69 29.83
C GLY A 27 5.88 12.69 30.94
N TYR A 28 5.88 13.14 32.17
CA TYR A 28 5.49 12.29 33.31
C TYR A 28 4.00 11.91 33.26
N ASN A 29 3.16 12.84 32.82
CA ASN A 29 1.74 12.58 32.60
C ASN A 29 1.50 11.43 31.60
N ILE A 30 2.28 11.36 30.52
CA ILE A 30 2.21 10.27 29.54
C ILE A 30 2.61 8.95 30.21
N TYR A 31 3.69 8.95 30.99
CA TYR A 31 4.14 7.77 31.72
C TYR A 31 3.05 7.23 32.66
N VAL A 32 2.44 8.12 33.46
CA VAL A 32 1.37 7.74 34.38
C VAL A 32 0.14 7.25 33.62
N TRP A 33 -0.22 7.93 32.54
CA TRP A 33 -1.32 7.52 31.66
C TRP A 33 -1.12 6.09 31.12
N LEU A 34 0.07 5.79 30.56
CA LEU A 34 0.41 4.45 30.10
C LEU A 34 0.28 3.40 31.18
N LYS A 35 0.71 3.70 32.42
CA LYS A 35 0.52 2.79 33.55
C LYS A 35 -0.94 2.52 33.87
N ILE A 36 -1.78 3.56 33.87
CA ILE A 36 -3.22 3.44 34.16
C ILE A 36 -3.91 2.55 33.12
N ILE A 37 -3.55 2.68 31.83
CA ILE A 37 -4.11 1.84 30.75
C ILE A 37 -3.38 0.50 30.57
N ASN A 38 -2.52 0.11 31.52
CA ASN A 38 -1.74 -1.13 31.48
C ASN A 38 -0.90 -1.32 30.21
N LYS A 39 -0.21 -0.25 29.79
CA LYS A 39 0.73 -0.30 28.66
C LYS A 39 2.17 -0.19 29.13
N PRO A 40 3.13 -0.78 28.39
CA PRO A 40 4.54 -0.69 28.73
C PRO A 40 5.03 0.76 28.77
N TRP A 41 5.86 1.12 29.77
CA TRP A 41 6.38 2.46 29.94
C TRP A 41 7.19 2.97 28.74
N TRP A 42 7.88 2.07 28.01
CA TRP A 42 8.69 2.41 26.85
C TRP A 42 7.87 2.91 25.65
N TRP A 43 6.55 2.78 25.64
CA TRP A 43 5.68 3.40 24.65
C TRP A 43 5.80 4.93 24.62
N ILE A 44 6.34 5.54 25.67
CA ILE A 44 6.61 6.99 25.71
C ILE A 44 7.49 7.44 24.53
N PHE A 45 8.42 6.60 24.06
CA PHE A 45 9.27 6.89 22.92
C PHE A 45 8.50 7.01 21.61
N PHE A 46 7.39 6.31 21.48
CA PHE A 46 6.54 6.41 20.29
C PHE A 46 5.84 7.77 20.17
N PHE A 47 5.63 8.47 21.26
CA PHE A 47 5.07 9.82 21.21
C PHE A 47 6.04 10.86 20.63
N ILE A 48 7.34 10.55 20.57
CA ILE A 48 8.38 11.41 19.99
C ILE A 48 8.45 11.26 18.47
N ILE A 49 8.07 10.09 17.93
CA ILE A 49 8.19 9.78 16.51
C ILE A 49 6.99 10.36 15.75
N PRO A 50 7.18 11.27 14.77
CA PRO A 50 6.09 11.80 13.95
C PRO A 50 5.26 10.69 13.28
N PHE A 51 3.97 10.89 13.13
CA PHE A 51 2.96 9.95 12.65
C PHE A 51 2.71 8.74 13.57
N VAL A 52 3.75 8.13 14.15
CA VAL A 52 3.59 7.04 15.13
C VAL A 52 2.88 7.56 16.38
N ASN A 53 3.19 8.78 16.82
CA ASN A 53 2.54 9.42 17.96
C ASN A 53 1.02 9.51 17.79
N LEU A 54 0.52 9.81 16.58
CA LEU A 54 -0.93 9.87 16.31
C LEU A 54 -1.58 8.50 16.47
N VAL A 55 -0.96 7.46 15.91
CA VAL A 55 -1.46 6.08 15.99
C VAL A 55 -1.50 5.59 17.44
N VAL A 56 -0.43 5.85 18.18
CA VAL A 56 -0.34 5.46 19.60
C VAL A 56 -1.33 6.24 20.46
N ALA A 57 -1.49 7.54 20.21
CA ALA A 57 -2.48 8.38 20.91
C ALA A 57 -3.90 7.86 20.70
N VAL A 58 -4.25 7.47 19.45
CA VAL A 58 -5.53 6.84 19.14
C VAL A 58 -5.74 5.57 19.96
N GLY A 59 -4.73 4.68 20.00
CA GLY A 59 -4.78 3.47 20.82
C GLY A 59 -4.97 3.76 22.30
N CYS A 60 -4.24 4.73 22.85
CA CYS A 60 -4.36 5.15 24.23
C CYS A 60 -5.74 5.73 24.56
N ASN A 61 -6.33 6.51 23.66
CA ASN A 61 -7.70 7.03 23.82
C ASN A 61 -8.73 5.94 23.89
N VAL A 62 -8.66 4.95 23.01
CA VAL A 62 -9.57 3.81 23.01
C VAL A 62 -9.43 2.99 24.30
N GLU A 63 -8.20 2.72 24.71
CA GLU A 63 -7.97 2.00 26.00
C GLU A 63 -8.47 2.82 27.19
N THR A 64 -8.34 4.15 27.14
CA THR A 64 -8.91 5.03 28.19
C THR A 64 -10.44 4.94 28.24
N ALA A 65 -11.12 4.91 27.10
CA ALA A 65 -12.57 4.72 27.06
C ALA A 65 -12.99 3.35 27.64
N ARG A 66 -12.18 2.31 27.40
CA ARG A 66 -12.41 0.97 27.97
C ARG A 66 -12.26 0.92 29.49
N LEU A 67 -11.35 1.74 30.06
CA LEU A 67 -11.28 1.91 31.50
C LEU A 67 -12.58 2.41 32.11
N PHE A 68 -13.41 3.09 31.35
CA PHE A 68 -14.76 3.49 31.77
C PHE A 68 -15.86 2.49 31.39
N GLY A 69 -15.50 1.25 31.04
CA GLY A 69 -16.43 0.20 30.63
C GLY A 69 -17.10 0.44 29.27
N LYS A 70 -16.56 1.34 28.45
CA LYS A 70 -17.08 1.68 27.11
C LYS A 70 -16.50 0.78 26.04
N TYR A 71 -17.21 -0.29 25.71
CA TYR A 71 -16.76 -1.33 24.77
C TYR A 71 -17.60 -1.42 23.49
N SER A 72 -18.52 -0.48 23.24
CA SER A 72 -19.30 -0.55 22.00
C SER A 72 -18.51 -0.06 20.79
N PRO A 73 -18.88 -0.48 19.56
CA PRO A 73 -18.27 0.05 18.35
C PRO A 73 -18.40 1.57 18.24
N LYS A 74 -19.53 2.15 18.71
CA LYS A 74 -19.77 3.59 18.74
C LYS A 74 -18.77 4.30 19.65
N ASP A 75 -18.52 3.75 20.86
CA ASP A 75 -17.55 4.31 21.80
C ASP A 75 -16.15 4.29 21.22
N THR A 76 -15.78 3.21 20.52
CA THR A 76 -14.49 3.09 19.84
C THR A 76 -14.34 4.16 18.75
N VAL A 77 -15.36 4.33 17.89
CA VAL A 77 -15.36 5.36 16.84
C VAL A 77 -15.27 6.76 17.44
N LEU A 78 -16.02 7.06 18.49
CA LEU A 78 -15.95 8.35 19.19
C LEU A 78 -14.57 8.61 19.81
N SER A 79 -13.94 7.59 20.39
CA SER A 79 -12.59 7.70 20.94
C SER A 79 -11.52 7.97 19.89
N ILE A 80 -11.73 7.52 18.65
CA ILE A 80 -10.83 7.70 17.51
C ILE A 80 -11.04 9.07 16.86
N LEU A 81 -12.30 9.40 16.51
CA LEU A 81 -12.61 10.58 15.71
C LEU A 81 -12.79 11.85 16.54
N LEU A 82 -13.29 11.73 17.77
CA LEU A 82 -13.60 12.87 18.64
C LEU A 82 -13.01 12.70 20.06
N PRO A 83 -11.72 12.35 20.22
CA PRO A 83 -11.12 12.10 21.52
C PRO A 83 -11.18 13.33 22.45
N TRP A 84 -11.01 14.54 21.86
CA TRP A 84 -11.06 15.81 22.62
C TRP A 84 -12.44 16.17 23.21
N TYR A 85 -13.49 15.51 22.78
CA TYR A 85 -14.83 15.63 23.35
C TYR A 85 -15.15 14.43 24.25
N PHE A 86 -14.91 13.23 23.74
CA PHE A 86 -15.38 11.99 24.38
C PHE A 86 -14.58 11.65 25.66
N ILE A 87 -13.27 11.83 25.66
CA ILE A 87 -12.44 11.56 26.83
C ILE A 87 -12.72 12.52 27.99
N PRO A 88 -12.79 13.86 27.78
CA PRO A 88 -13.29 14.78 28.81
C PRO A 88 -14.70 14.46 29.32
N PHE A 89 -15.63 14.15 28.42
CA PHE A 89 -16.98 13.75 28.81
C PHE A 89 -16.96 12.56 29.78
N LEU A 90 -16.17 11.52 29.50
CA LEU A 90 -16.03 10.36 30.39
C LEU A 90 -15.34 10.70 31.71
N ALA A 91 -14.33 11.58 31.67
CA ALA A 91 -13.54 11.96 32.83
C ALA A 91 -14.34 12.78 33.85
N TYR A 92 -15.14 13.73 33.37
CA TYR A 92 -15.90 14.66 34.24
C TYR A 92 -17.26 14.12 34.69
N ASP A 93 -17.83 13.13 34.01
CA ASP A 93 -19.07 12.51 34.44
C ASP A 93 -18.85 11.69 35.73
N SER A 94 -19.51 12.09 36.79
CA SER A 94 -19.42 11.43 38.11
C SER A 94 -19.95 10.00 38.10
N LYS A 95 -20.83 9.65 37.17
CA LYS A 95 -21.43 8.29 37.05
C LYS A 95 -20.45 7.28 36.46
N ASN A 96 -19.45 7.72 35.73
CA ASN A 96 -18.46 6.83 35.12
C ASN A 96 -17.35 6.48 36.13
N THR A 97 -17.33 5.24 36.59
CA THR A 97 -16.25 4.66 37.40
C THR A 97 -15.27 3.90 36.55
N LEU A 98 -14.01 3.81 36.99
CA LEU A 98 -12.99 3.04 36.28
C LEU A 98 -13.20 1.54 36.57
N VAL A 99 -13.00 0.73 35.55
CA VAL A 99 -12.94 -0.73 35.59
C VAL A 99 -11.49 -1.18 35.37
N GLU A 100 -11.19 -2.44 35.71
CA GLU A 100 -9.85 -2.97 35.48
C GLU A 100 -9.46 -2.89 34.01
N PRO A 101 -8.21 -2.47 33.68
CA PRO A 101 -7.72 -2.41 32.33
C PRO A 101 -7.60 -3.82 31.72
N THR A 102 -7.97 -3.95 30.44
CA THR A 102 -7.84 -5.20 29.69
C THR A 102 -6.37 -5.61 29.58
N ASP A 103 -6.03 -6.82 30.00
CA ASP A 103 -4.68 -7.36 29.88
C ASP A 103 -4.53 -8.21 28.61
N TRP A 104 -4.09 -7.57 27.51
CA TRP A 104 -3.84 -8.24 26.24
C TRP A 104 -2.66 -9.23 26.27
N SER A 105 -1.91 -9.34 27.36
CA SER A 105 -0.89 -10.38 27.53
C SER A 105 -1.54 -11.72 27.85
N LYS A 106 -2.68 -11.71 28.52
CA LYS A 106 -3.44 -12.90 28.85
C LYS A 106 -4.17 -13.46 27.62
N LYS A 107 -4.08 -14.78 27.43
CA LYS A 107 -4.71 -15.46 26.28
C LYS A 107 -6.22 -15.37 26.31
N GLU A 108 -6.81 -15.48 27.50
CA GLU A 108 -8.26 -15.43 27.70
C GLU A 108 -8.85 -14.10 27.23
N ASP A 109 -8.20 -12.98 27.52
CA ASP A 109 -8.63 -11.65 27.09
C ASP A 109 -8.48 -11.47 25.57
N ARG A 110 -7.42 -12.02 24.97
CA ARG A 110 -7.23 -12.00 23.50
C ARG A 110 -8.30 -12.79 22.75
N ASP A 111 -8.72 -13.93 23.29
CA ASP A 111 -9.72 -14.78 22.64
C ASP A 111 -11.14 -14.21 22.78
N LYS A 112 -11.37 -13.34 23.76
CA LYS A 112 -12.62 -12.60 23.96
C LYS A 112 -12.77 -11.34 23.13
N ARG A 113 -11.83 -11.04 22.21
CA ARG A 113 -11.87 -9.85 21.34
C ARG A 113 -13.19 -9.77 20.58
N LYS A 114 -13.78 -8.59 20.58
CA LYS A 114 -15.00 -8.25 19.86
C LYS A 114 -14.65 -7.34 18.66
N ILE A 115 -15.63 -6.97 17.87
CA ILE A 115 -15.44 -6.15 16.66
C ILE A 115 -14.76 -4.81 16.96
N HIS A 116 -15.06 -4.18 18.09
CA HIS A 116 -14.44 -2.91 18.47
C HIS A 116 -12.93 -3.04 18.78
N ASP A 117 -12.50 -4.21 19.25
CA ASP A 117 -11.09 -4.49 19.49
C ASP A 117 -10.33 -4.65 18.16
N HIS A 118 -10.97 -5.28 17.18
CA HIS A 118 -10.42 -5.39 15.83
C HIS A 118 -10.40 -4.05 15.08
N LEU A 119 -11.39 -3.19 15.27
CA LEU A 119 -11.37 -1.82 14.77
C LEU A 119 -10.18 -1.05 15.32
N THR A 120 -9.93 -1.14 16.63
CA THR A 120 -8.76 -0.49 17.24
C THR A 120 -7.45 -1.01 16.66
N LEU A 121 -7.30 -2.35 16.54
CA LEU A 121 -6.11 -2.96 15.94
C LEU A 121 -5.93 -2.54 14.47
N PHE A 122 -7.03 -2.38 13.74
CA PHE A 122 -7.00 -1.90 12.36
C PHE A 122 -6.48 -0.46 12.25
N PHE A 123 -6.85 0.42 13.17
CA PHE A 123 -6.33 1.79 13.20
C PHE A 123 -4.87 1.87 13.64
N ILE A 124 -4.45 1.02 14.59
CA ILE A 124 -3.06 0.97 15.05
C ILE A 124 -2.13 0.34 14.01
N ALA A 125 -2.58 -0.72 13.34
CA ALA A 125 -1.81 -1.47 12.36
C ALA A 125 -2.70 -1.81 11.14
N PRO A 126 -2.94 -0.85 10.24
CA PRO A 126 -3.88 -1.02 9.15
C PRO A 126 -3.47 -2.15 8.18
N PHE A 127 -4.46 -2.87 7.67
CA PHE A 127 -4.35 -3.92 6.65
C PHE A 127 -3.29 -5.00 6.98
N VAL A 128 -2.12 -4.92 6.33
CA VAL A 128 -1.07 -5.95 6.44
C VAL A 128 -0.54 -6.06 7.86
N GLY A 129 -0.36 -4.94 8.55
CA GLY A 129 0.09 -4.95 9.96
C GLY A 129 -0.92 -5.64 10.87
N HIS A 130 -2.21 -5.36 10.69
CA HIS A 130 -3.28 -6.03 11.44
C HIS A 130 -3.33 -7.53 11.12
N ALA A 131 -3.26 -7.90 9.82
CA ALA A 131 -3.24 -9.29 9.38
C ALA A 131 -2.03 -10.05 9.93
N LEU A 132 -0.82 -9.46 9.85
CA LEU A 132 0.39 -10.03 10.43
C LEU A 132 0.26 -10.24 11.94
N PHE A 133 -0.25 -9.23 12.66
CA PHE A 133 -0.48 -9.34 14.10
C PHE A 133 -1.40 -10.51 14.44
N VAL A 134 -2.51 -10.66 13.69
CA VAL A 134 -3.45 -11.77 13.86
C VAL A 134 -2.77 -13.11 13.56
N VAL A 135 -2.02 -13.22 12.45
CA VAL A 135 -1.33 -14.45 12.05
C VAL A 135 -0.30 -14.87 13.11
N PHE A 136 0.56 -13.96 13.56
CA PHE A 136 1.55 -14.29 14.60
C PHE A 136 0.90 -14.72 15.91
N LYS A 137 -0.23 -14.13 16.27
CA LYS A 137 -0.97 -14.56 17.47
C LYS A 137 -1.65 -15.92 17.30
N VAL A 138 -2.11 -16.25 16.10
CA VAL A 138 -2.68 -17.57 15.80
C VAL A 138 -1.60 -18.64 15.77
N LEU A 139 -0.51 -18.44 15.05
CA LEU A 139 0.59 -19.40 14.94
C LEU A 139 1.34 -19.60 16.25
N GLY A 140 1.50 -18.54 17.05
CA GLY A 140 2.17 -18.59 18.36
C GLY A 140 1.36 -19.26 19.47
N SER A 141 0.12 -19.63 19.22
CA SER A 141 -0.76 -20.23 20.24
C SER A 141 -0.64 -21.76 20.25
N LYS A 142 0.21 -22.29 21.14
CA LYS A 142 0.40 -23.76 21.32
C LYS A 142 -0.81 -24.47 21.94
N ASN A 143 -1.70 -23.77 22.64
CA ASN A 143 -2.86 -24.36 23.32
C ASN A 143 -4.15 -24.03 22.59
N LYS A 144 -5.08 -24.99 22.51
CA LYS A 144 -6.43 -24.74 21.98
C LYS A 144 -7.11 -23.65 22.81
N PRO A 145 -7.64 -22.60 22.19
CA PRO A 145 -8.29 -21.53 22.95
C PRO A 145 -9.61 -22.00 23.55
N ASN A 146 -9.91 -21.52 24.75
CA ASN A 146 -11.28 -21.49 25.23
C ASN A 146 -12.13 -20.69 24.26
N LYS A 147 -13.44 -20.98 24.18
CA LYS A 147 -14.38 -20.42 23.21
C LYS A 147 -14.02 -18.99 22.77
N LYS A 148 -13.59 -18.85 21.51
CA LYS A 148 -13.36 -17.54 20.88
C LYS A 148 -14.70 -16.88 20.56
N THR A 149 -14.73 -15.56 20.50
CA THR A 149 -15.87 -14.84 19.93
C THR A 149 -15.90 -15.02 18.42
N ILE A 150 -17.09 -15.02 17.82
CA ILE A 150 -17.27 -15.13 16.36
C ILE A 150 -16.43 -14.07 15.63
N ALA A 151 -16.42 -12.83 16.12
CA ALA A 151 -15.60 -11.76 15.53
C ALA A 151 -14.09 -12.09 15.55
N CYS A 152 -13.59 -12.70 16.63
CA CYS A 152 -12.20 -13.11 16.73
C CYS A 152 -11.87 -14.26 15.77
N GLU A 153 -12.77 -15.22 15.59
CA GLU A 153 -12.58 -16.35 14.67
C GLU A 153 -12.51 -15.87 13.22
N TRP A 154 -13.49 -15.10 12.77
CA TRP A 154 -13.52 -14.55 11.42
C TRP A 154 -12.33 -13.66 11.11
N THR A 155 -11.97 -12.76 12.02
CA THR A 155 -10.82 -11.87 11.82
C THR A 155 -9.50 -12.64 11.74
N ASN A 156 -9.33 -13.67 12.58
CA ASN A 156 -8.17 -14.55 12.53
C ASN A 156 -8.11 -15.33 11.22
N ALA A 157 -9.24 -15.88 10.75
CA ALA A 157 -9.30 -16.61 9.48
C ALA A 157 -8.99 -15.71 8.28
N LEU A 158 -9.61 -14.54 8.20
CA LEU A 158 -9.37 -13.56 7.13
C LEU A 158 -7.93 -13.03 7.16
N GLY A 159 -7.41 -12.69 8.34
CA GLY A 159 -6.02 -12.22 8.47
C GLY A 159 -5.02 -13.27 8.00
N PHE A 160 -5.22 -14.53 8.40
CA PHE A 160 -4.39 -15.64 7.93
C PHE A 160 -4.50 -15.81 6.40
N ALA A 161 -5.72 -15.81 5.86
CA ALA A 161 -5.96 -16.00 4.43
C ALA A 161 -5.28 -14.91 3.59
N ILE A 162 -5.38 -13.63 3.99
CA ILE A 162 -4.75 -12.51 3.28
C ILE A 162 -3.22 -12.66 3.26
N VAL A 163 -2.60 -12.97 4.39
CA VAL A 163 -1.15 -13.13 4.47
C VAL A 163 -0.68 -14.36 3.70
N ALA A 164 -1.35 -15.51 3.88
CA ALA A 164 -1.00 -16.73 3.18
C ALA A 164 -1.13 -16.56 1.65
N ALA A 165 -2.24 -16.00 1.18
CA ALA A 165 -2.43 -15.71 -0.24
C ALA A 165 -1.38 -14.72 -0.79
N SER A 166 -1.02 -13.70 -0.02
CA SER A 166 0.02 -12.74 -0.41
C SER A 166 1.39 -13.40 -0.54
N ILE A 167 1.76 -14.28 0.39
CA ILE A 167 3.02 -15.04 0.33
C ILE A 167 3.02 -15.98 -0.88
N ILE A 168 1.95 -16.75 -1.08
CA ILE A 168 1.83 -17.67 -2.22
C ILE A 168 1.93 -16.90 -3.53
N ARG A 169 1.18 -15.82 -3.68
CA ARG A 169 1.20 -14.98 -4.88
C ARG A 169 2.57 -14.37 -5.15
N THR A 170 3.28 -13.93 -4.12
CA THR A 170 4.58 -13.27 -4.26
C THR A 170 5.68 -14.25 -4.64
N PHE A 171 5.74 -15.42 -3.99
CA PHE A 171 6.90 -16.31 -4.07
C PHE A 171 6.68 -17.59 -4.89
N PHE A 172 5.44 -18.06 -4.98
CA PHE A 172 5.17 -19.39 -5.56
C PHE A 172 4.43 -19.30 -6.88
N PHE A 173 3.16 -18.91 -6.86
CA PHE A 173 2.29 -18.95 -8.02
C PHE A 173 1.45 -17.68 -8.12
N GLU A 174 1.34 -17.13 -9.32
CA GLU A 174 0.45 -16.02 -9.61
C GLU A 174 -0.44 -16.34 -10.79
N ALA A 175 -1.75 -16.08 -10.63
CA ALA A 175 -2.74 -16.28 -11.67
C ALA A 175 -2.79 -15.07 -12.60
N PHE A 176 -2.82 -15.33 -13.90
CA PHE A 176 -2.97 -14.31 -14.95
C PHE A 176 -4.05 -14.74 -15.94
N THR A 177 -4.68 -13.76 -16.59
CA THR A 177 -5.56 -13.95 -17.73
C THR A 177 -4.86 -13.41 -18.97
N ILE A 178 -4.98 -14.09 -20.10
CA ILE A 178 -4.38 -13.67 -21.36
C ILE A 178 -5.28 -12.61 -22.04
N PRO A 179 -4.82 -11.35 -22.16
CA PRO A 179 -5.64 -10.28 -22.72
C PRO A 179 -5.51 -10.16 -24.26
N THR A 180 -4.45 -10.70 -24.85
CA THR A 180 -4.12 -10.47 -26.28
C THR A 180 -3.77 -11.76 -27.02
N GLY A 181 -4.03 -11.81 -28.33
CA GLY A 181 -3.78 -12.95 -29.20
C GLY A 181 -2.31 -13.18 -29.59
N SER A 182 -1.34 -12.49 -28.98
CA SER A 182 0.09 -12.61 -29.37
C SER A 182 0.71 -14.00 -29.12
N MET A 183 0.01 -14.87 -28.39
CA MET A 183 0.38 -16.26 -28.10
C MET A 183 -0.64 -17.26 -28.72
N GLU A 184 -1.44 -16.82 -29.69
CA GLU A 184 -2.36 -17.71 -30.42
C GLU A 184 -1.66 -18.96 -30.94
N LYS A 185 -2.42 -20.05 -31.07
CA LYS A 185 -1.98 -21.44 -31.28
C LYS A 185 -1.35 -22.14 -30.09
N THR A 186 -0.94 -21.39 -29.04
CA THR A 186 -0.49 -21.97 -27.77
C THR A 186 -1.47 -21.65 -26.64
N MET A 187 -1.91 -20.39 -26.58
CA MET A 187 -2.85 -19.87 -25.57
C MET A 187 -3.82 -18.92 -26.25
N ARG A 188 -5.09 -18.96 -25.86
CA ARG A 188 -6.15 -18.11 -26.42
C ARG A 188 -6.42 -16.91 -25.52
N VAL A 189 -6.96 -15.86 -26.10
CA VAL A 189 -7.48 -14.72 -25.33
C VAL A 189 -8.56 -15.20 -24.37
N GLY A 190 -8.45 -14.82 -23.10
CA GLY A 190 -9.35 -15.24 -22.02
C GLY A 190 -8.90 -16.50 -21.26
N ASP A 191 -7.87 -17.20 -21.70
CA ASP A 191 -7.31 -18.31 -20.94
C ASP A 191 -6.75 -17.86 -19.60
N TYR A 192 -6.95 -18.68 -18.55
CA TYR A 192 -6.36 -18.49 -17.22
C TYR A 192 -5.14 -19.38 -17.07
N LEU A 193 -4.08 -18.81 -16.55
CA LEU A 193 -2.83 -19.55 -16.32
C LEU A 193 -2.23 -19.24 -14.96
N PHE A 194 -1.49 -20.20 -14.42
CA PHE A 194 -0.68 -20.02 -13.22
C PHE A 194 0.80 -19.96 -13.60
N VAL A 195 1.42 -18.85 -13.23
CA VAL A 195 2.86 -18.64 -13.42
C VAL A 195 3.62 -19.18 -12.23
N ASN A 196 4.49 -20.17 -12.47
CA ASN A 196 5.40 -20.68 -11.45
C ASN A 196 6.61 -19.75 -11.31
N LYS A 197 6.69 -19.03 -10.21
CA LYS A 197 7.79 -18.09 -9.94
C LYS A 197 9.07 -18.78 -9.46
N MET A 198 8.97 -19.99 -8.94
CA MET A 198 10.10 -20.71 -8.39
C MET A 198 11.05 -21.24 -9.47
N LYS A 199 10.54 -21.52 -10.70
CA LYS A 199 11.37 -22.07 -11.78
C LYS A 199 12.59 -21.21 -12.06
N TYR A 200 12.38 -19.91 -12.25
CA TYR A 200 13.47 -18.96 -12.55
C TYR A 200 13.82 -18.06 -11.35
N GLY A 201 13.33 -18.38 -10.18
CA GLY A 201 13.50 -17.61 -8.94
C GLY A 201 12.48 -16.47 -8.79
N ALA A 202 11.84 -16.42 -7.64
CA ALA A 202 10.90 -15.36 -7.31
C ALA A 202 11.62 -14.03 -7.11
N LYS A 203 11.02 -12.94 -7.59
CA LYS A 203 11.52 -11.58 -7.33
C LYS A 203 11.03 -11.11 -5.97
N LEU A 204 11.92 -10.56 -5.14
CA LEU A 204 11.52 -9.85 -3.94
C LEU A 204 10.78 -8.57 -4.33
N PRO A 205 9.64 -8.25 -3.69
CA PRO A 205 8.92 -7.01 -3.98
C PRO A 205 9.80 -5.81 -3.62
N GLN A 206 9.97 -4.89 -4.57
CA GLN A 206 10.69 -3.63 -4.31
C GLN A 206 9.89 -2.70 -3.41
N THR A 207 8.56 -2.79 -3.44
CA THR A 207 7.63 -2.02 -2.59
C THR A 207 6.89 -2.96 -1.63
N PRO A 208 7.53 -3.41 -0.54
CA PRO A 208 6.93 -4.39 0.37
C PRO A 208 5.72 -3.83 1.13
N ILE A 209 5.66 -2.50 1.30
CA ILE A 209 4.51 -1.82 1.91
C ILE A 209 3.56 -1.43 0.78
N SER A 210 2.63 -2.33 0.47
CA SER A 210 1.59 -2.12 -0.54
C SER A 210 0.27 -2.76 -0.11
N ILE A 211 -0.84 -2.25 -0.64
CA ILE A 211 -2.16 -2.82 -0.40
C ILE A 211 -2.23 -4.17 -1.13
N PRO A 212 -2.54 -5.28 -0.42
CA PRO A 212 -2.65 -6.59 -1.04
C PRO A 212 -3.67 -6.60 -2.17
N PHE A 213 -3.36 -7.31 -3.27
CA PHE A 213 -4.22 -7.50 -4.44
C PHE A 213 -4.53 -6.25 -5.27
N VAL A 214 -4.01 -5.08 -4.90
CA VAL A 214 -4.11 -3.84 -5.70
C VAL A 214 -2.78 -3.60 -6.41
N HIS A 215 -2.83 -3.50 -7.75
CA HIS A 215 -1.58 -3.44 -8.54
C HIS A 215 -0.88 -2.09 -8.43
N ASN A 216 -1.39 -1.04 -9.03
CA ASN A 216 -0.72 0.27 -9.10
C ASN A 216 -1.41 1.34 -8.27
N ARG A 217 -2.73 1.51 -8.44
CA ARG A 217 -3.53 2.55 -7.77
C ARG A 217 -4.76 1.96 -7.12
N ILE A 218 -5.25 2.64 -6.12
CA ILE A 218 -6.53 2.29 -5.49
C ILE A 218 -7.65 2.59 -6.50
N PRO A 219 -8.49 1.60 -6.85
CA PRO A 219 -9.58 1.78 -7.82
C PRO A 219 -10.43 3.01 -7.49
N GLY A 220 -10.66 3.85 -8.51
CA GLY A 220 -11.43 5.09 -8.38
C GLY A 220 -10.70 6.26 -7.72
N THR A 221 -9.39 6.16 -7.49
CA THR A 221 -8.57 7.24 -6.93
C THR A 221 -7.25 7.39 -7.66
N PHE A 222 -6.59 8.55 -7.52
CA PHE A 222 -5.22 8.79 -8.01
C PHE A 222 -4.14 8.35 -7.01
N ILE A 223 -4.53 7.77 -5.87
CA ILE A 223 -3.62 7.41 -4.80
C ILE A 223 -2.89 6.11 -5.15
N PRO A 224 -1.55 6.07 -5.11
CA PRO A 224 -0.80 4.84 -5.33
C PRO A 224 -1.12 3.81 -4.23
N SER A 225 -1.20 2.54 -4.61
CA SER A 225 -1.46 1.42 -3.68
C SER A 225 -0.23 0.99 -2.89
N PHE A 226 0.89 1.67 -3.05
CA PHE A 226 2.18 1.34 -2.44
C PHE A 226 2.89 2.58 -1.93
N VAL A 227 3.86 2.37 -1.03
CA VAL A 227 4.65 3.44 -0.42
C VAL A 227 6.05 3.44 -1.02
N GLU A 228 6.50 4.62 -1.49
CA GLU A 228 7.79 4.76 -2.20
C GLU A 228 8.98 5.07 -1.28
N TRP A 229 8.77 5.57 -0.08
CA TRP A 229 9.86 5.93 0.82
C TRP A 229 10.62 4.72 1.39
N PHE A 230 10.03 3.52 1.28
CA PHE A 230 10.68 2.27 1.65
C PHE A 230 10.75 1.34 0.44
N LYS A 231 11.87 1.41 -0.29
CA LYS A 231 12.16 0.55 -1.45
C LYS A 231 13.31 -0.39 -1.14
N ILE A 232 13.13 -1.65 -1.49
CA ILE A 232 14.20 -2.66 -1.45
C ILE A 232 14.84 -2.73 -2.83
N GLY A 233 16.16 -2.91 -2.90
CA GLY A 233 16.88 -3.11 -4.15
C GLY A 233 16.36 -4.34 -4.90
N TYR A 234 16.51 -4.35 -6.24
CA TYR A 234 16.12 -5.51 -7.04
C TYR A 234 16.89 -6.75 -6.61
N THR A 235 16.18 -7.74 -6.14
CA THR A 235 16.74 -9.04 -5.73
C THR A 235 15.85 -10.16 -6.24
N ARG A 236 16.47 -11.18 -6.81
CA ARG A 236 15.81 -12.40 -7.24
C ARG A 236 16.34 -13.58 -6.45
N LEU A 237 15.45 -14.40 -5.93
CA LEU A 237 15.80 -15.64 -5.25
C LEU A 237 16.32 -16.66 -6.27
N PRO A 238 17.17 -17.63 -5.84
CA PRO A 238 17.60 -18.71 -6.72
C PRO A 238 16.40 -19.49 -7.27
N GLY A 239 16.42 -19.80 -8.56
CA GLY A 239 15.47 -20.70 -9.19
C GLY A 239 16.02 -22.13 -9.25
N TYR A 240 15.15 -23.10 -9.56
CA TYR A 240 15.57 -24.49 -9.73
C TYR A 240 15.76 -24.89 -11.21
N GLY A 241 15.53 -23.99 -12.17
CA GLY A 241 15.65 -24.26 -13.59
C GLY A 241 16.22 -23.11 -14.38
N ASP A 242 16.93 -23.44 -15.47
CA ASP A 242 17.48 -22.49 -16.42
C ASP A 242 16.49 -22.17 -17.53
N ILE A 243 16.68 -21.01 -18.15
CA ILE A 243 15.91 -20.58 -19.32
C ILE A 243 16.37 -21.37 -20.54
N LYS A 244 15.42 -22.01 -21.24
CA LYS A 244 15.68 -22.79 -22.45
C LYS A 244 14.92 -22.21 -23.63
N ARG A 245 15.42 -22.48 -24.85
CA ARG A 245 14.68 -22.17 -26.08
C ARG A 245 13.32 -22.85 -26.05
N ASN A 246 12.31 -22.18 -26.56
CA ASN A 246 10.90 -22.57 -26.54
C ASN A 246 10.19 -22.53 -25.17
N ASP A 247 10.86 -22.16 -24.08
CA ASP A 247 10.18 -21.93 -22.81
C ASP A 247 9.18 -20.77 -22.95
N ILE A 248 8.01 -20.94 -22.34
CA ILE A 248 7.03 -19.87 -22.22
C ILE A 248 7.37 -19.10 -20.93
N MET A 249 7.68 -17.83 -21.08
CA MET A 249 8.15 -17.00 -19.98
C MET A 249 7.25 -15.80 -19.74
N VAL A 250 7.05 -15.48 -18.47
CA VAL A 250 6.46 -14.21 -18.05
C VAL A 250 7.58 -13.29 -17.57
N PHE A 251 7.61 -12.08 -18.11
CA PHE A 251 8.62 -11.08 -17.78
C PHE A 251 7.99 -9.69 -17.73
N ASN A 252 8.63 -8.77 -17.03
CA ASN A 252 8.17 -7.38 -17.02
C ASN A 252 8.55 -6.71 -18.34
N TRP A 253 7.71 -5.82 -18.82
CA TRP A 253 7.96 -5.10 -20.06
C TRP A 253 9.33 -4.39 -20.03
N PRO A 254 10.24 -4.68 -20.98
CA PRO A 254 11.62 -4.22 -20.91
C PRO A 254 11.79 -2.76 -21.34
N VAL A 255 10.82 -2.20 -22.06
CA VAL A 255 10.91 -0.85 -22.62
C VAL A 255 10.63 0.16 -21.50
N GLY A 256 11.70 0.79 -21.04
CA GLY A 256 11.64 1.93 -20.13
C GLY A 256 11.01 1.66 -18.78
N ASP A 257 11.18 2.58 -17.93
CA ASP A 257 10.61 2.64 -16.60
C ASP A 257 9.71 3.87 -16.42
N SER A 258 9.70 4.75 -17.42
CA SER A 258 8.88 5.96 -17.42
C SER A 258 7.45 5.66 -17.86
N VAL A 259 6.49 6.18 -17.11
CA VAL A 259 5.06 6.15 -17.44
C VAL A 259 4.47 7.54 -17.33
N ILE A 260 3.52 7.84 -18.19
CA ILE A 260 2.73 9.06 -18.11
C ILE A 260 1.70 8.89 -16.99
N VAL A 261 1.65 9.85 -16.09
CA VAL A 261 0.69 9.83 -14.98
C VAL A 261 -0.67 10.33 -15.45
N HIS A 262 -1.47 9.40 -15.95
CA HIS A 262 -2.86 9.65 -16.32
C HIS A 262 -3.59 8.31 -16.40
N ASP A 263 -4.82 8.21 -15.87
CA ASP A 263 -5.56 6.95 -15.76
C ASP A 263 -5.75 6.22 -17.10
N ALA A 264 -5.88 6.97 -18.17
CA ALA A 264 -6.10 6.43 -19.50
C ALA A 264 -4.83 5.91 -20.20
N VAL A 265 -3.62 6.19 -19.71
CA VAL A 265 -2.35 5.85 -20.40
C VAL A 265 -1.32 5.11 -19.57
N ILE A 266 -1.57 4.87 -18.29
CA ILE A 266 -0.61 4.20 -17.36
C ILE A 266 -0.13 2.84 -17.85
N ALA A 267 -1.00 2.09 -18.51
CA ALA A 267 -0.71 0.73 -19.01
C ALA A 267 -0.11 0.72 -20.43
N HIS A 268 0.14 1.87 -21.04
CA HIS A 268 0.61 1.96 -22.41
C HIS A 268 2.12 2.26 -22.49
N ASP A 269 2.73 1.80 -23.59
CA ASP A 269 4.14 2.04 -23.84
C ASP A 269 4.44 3.55 -24.04
N TYR A 270 5.09 4.13 -23.02
CA TYR A 270 5.52 5.53 -23.00
C TYR A 270 6.29 5.93 -24.26
N TYR A 271 7.21 5.09 -24.72
CA TYR A 271 8.08 5.44 -25.86
C TYR A 271 7.32 5.45 -27.18
N SER A 272 6.31 4.59 -27.34
CA SER A 272 5.43 4.64 -28.50
C SER A 272 4.58 5.91 -28.51
N ILE A 273 4.03 6.29 -27.37
CA ILE A 273 3.26 7.54 -27.23
C ILE A 273 4.17 8.75 -27.50
N LEU A 274 5.35 8.79 -26.90
CA LEU A 274 6.34 9.85 -27.10
C LEU A 274 6.70 10.02 -28.57
N ARG A 275 6.98 8.89 -29.26
CA ARG A 275 7.35 8.91 -30.68
C ARG A 275 6.21 9.38 -31.58
N ASN A 276 5.00 8.87 -31.34
CA ASN A 276 3.83 9.25 -32.10
C ASN A 276 3.49 10.73 -31.92
N GLU A 277 3.53 11.24 -30.71
CA GLU A 277 3.26 12.64 -30.41
C GLU A 277 4.34 13.57 -31.02
N ALA A 278 5.61 13.17 -30.89
CA ALA A 278 6.70 13.91 -31.53
C ALA A 278 6.58 13.93 -33.07
N PHE A 279 6.12 12.80 -33.65
CA PHE A 279 5.88 12.72 -35.10
C PHE A 279 4.74 13.64 -35.54
N ILE A 280 3.66 13.72 -34.80
CA ILE A 280 2.54 14.62 -35.06
C ILE A 280 2.99 16.08 -35.00
N ASN A 281 3.71 16.46 -33.97
CA ASN A 281 4.23 17.82 -33.80
C ASN A 281 5.17 18.19 -34.96
N CYS A 282 6.05 17.26 -35.37
CA CYS A 282 6.91 17.44 -36.54
C CYS A 282 6.10 17.59 -37.82
N ALA A 283 5.07 16.79 -38.04
CA ALA A 283 4.22 16.85 -39.24
C ALA A 283 3.39 18.14 -39.29
N ILE A 284 2.91 18.62 -38.14
CA ILE A 284 2.17 19.89 -38.04
C ILE A 284 3.10 21.05 -38.43
N ASP A 285 4.29 21.13 -37.88
CA ASP A 285 5.27 22.18 -38.17
C ASP A 285 5.71 22.16 -39.65
N GLN A 286 5.89 20.98 -40.22
CA GLN A 286 6.27 20.83 -41.63
C GLN A 286 5.12 21.16 -42.58
N ASN A 287 3.89 20.83 -42.23
CA ASN A 287 2.73 21.25 -43.04
C ASN A 287 2.47 22.75 -42.97
N ALA A 288 2.88 23.40 -41.87
CA ALA A 288 2.85 24.86 -41.78
C ALA A 288 3.92 25.55 -42.65
N ILE A 289 4.99 24.82 -42.97
CA ILE A 289 6.16 25.38 -43.72
C ILE A 289 6.15 25.01 -45.22
N ALA A 290 5.60 23.86 -45.62
CA ALA A 290 5.65 23.44 -47.06
C ALA A 290 4.56 22.41 -47.41
N ASN A 291 3.87 22.66 -48.50
CA ASN A 291 2.98 21.75 -49.23
C ASN A 291 3.72 20.56 -49.88
N ASN A 292 4.81 20.04 -49.37
CA ASN A 292 5.63 19.01 -50.04
C ASN A 292 5.85 17.75 -49.18
N ARG A 293 5.70 16.59 -49.85
CA ARG A 293 5.98 15.25 -49.34
C ARG A 293 7.41 15.13 -48.82
N VAL A 294 7.61 14.85 -47.58
CA VAL A 294 8.92 14.75 -46.93
C VAL A 294 9.41 13.30 -46.89
N THR A 295 10.48 13.00 -47.62
CA THR A 295 11.30 11.81 -47.41
C THR A 295 12.26 12.08 -46.25
N LEU A 296 12.26 11.22 -45.22
CA LEU A 296 13.19 11.31 -44.07
C LEU A 296 14.60 10.93 -44.54
N THR A 297 15.45 11.92 -44.75
CA THR A 297 16.90 11.72 -44.84
C THR A 297 17.51 11.55 -43.44
N ASN A 298 18.73 11.00 -43.33
CA ASN A 298 19.39 10.74 -42.02
C ASN A 298 19.50 12.02 -41.17
N ASP A 299 19.79 13.17 -41.78
CA ASP A 299 19.89 14.46 -41.09
C ASP A 299 18.54 14.93 -40.53
N ARG A 300 17.47 14.68 -41.28
CA ARG A 300 16.11 15.01 -40.83
C ARG A 300 15.65 14.10 -39.67
N TYR A 301 16.09 12.84 -39.68
CA TYR A 301 15.82 11.93 -38.56
C TYR A 301 16.52 12.38 -37.29
N GLN A 302 17.78 12.81 -37.37
CA GLN A 302 18.52 13.37 -36.23
C GLN A 302 17.84 14.65 -35.72
N ASN A 303 17.43 15.54 -36.58
CA ASN A 303 16.70 16.75 -36.19
C ASN A 303 15.34 16.40 -35.53
N PHE A 304 14.65 15.39 -36.04
CA PHE A 304 13.42 14.88 -35.39
C PHE A 304 13.68 14.41 -33.97
N VAL A 305 14.72 13.57 -33.75
CA VAL A 305 15.06 13.06 -32.43
C VAL A 305 15.49 14.20 -31.50
N ASP A 306 16.36 15.08 -31.97
CA ASP A 306 16.97 16.13 -31.14
C ASP A 306 16.01 17.27 -30.80
N THR A 307 15.09 17.58 -31.68
CA THR A 307 14.16 18.70 -31.49
C THR A 307 12.83 18.20 -30.96
N TYR A 308 12.09 17.43 -31.75
CA TYR A 308 10.69 17.11 -31.44
C TYR A 308 10.55 16.08 -30.31
N MET A 309 11.36 15.03 -30.28
CA MET A 309 11.29 14.06 -29.21
C MET A 309 11.72 14.66 -27.86
N ARG A 310 12.78 15.49 -27.85
CA ARG A 310 13.19 16.18 -26.61
C ARG A 310 12.14 17.18 -26.13
N GLN A 311 11.53 17.92 -27.03
CA GLN A 311 10.48 18.89 -26.72
C GLN A 311 9.21 18.19 -26.20
N THR A 312 8.77 17.14 -26.86
CA THR A 312 7.62 16.32 -26.42
C THR A 312 7.88 15.68 -25.05
N ARG A 313 9.11 15.19 -24.81
CA ARG A 313 9.48 14.67 -23.48
C ARG A 313 9.41 15.73 -22.40
N LYS A 314 9.89 16.96 -22.67
CA LYS A 314 9.76 18.08 -21.72
C LYS A 314 8.30 18.42 -21.47
N ASN A 315 7.45 18.41 -22.49
CA ASN A 315 6.01 18.61 -22.34
C ASN A 315 5.39 17.57 -21.40
N PHE A 316 5.71 16.29 -21.58
CA PHE A 316 5.21 15.21 -20.71
C PHE A 316 5.72 15.32 -19.27
N ILE A 317 6.99 15.71 -19.05
CA ILE A 317 7.54 15.94 -17.71
C ILE A 317 6.75 17.03 -16.97
N ASN A 318 6.33 18.07 -17.70
CA ASN A 318 5.60 19.22 -17.15
C ASN A 318 4.08 19.01 -17.09
N GLY A 319 3.57 17.80 -17.33
CA GLY A 319 2.15 17.52 -17.31
C GLY A 319 1.38 18.06 -18.51
N GLY A 320 2.04 18.15 -19.67
CA GLY A 320 1.42 18.66 -20.89
C GLY A 320 0.39 17.75 -21.55
N SER A 321 -0.24 18.25 -22.60
CA SER A 321 -1.26 17.54 -23.37
C SER A 321 -0.68 16.43 -24.25
N ILE A 322 -1.52 15.45 -24.56
CA ILE A 322 -1.26 14.39 -25.55
C ILE A 322 -2.39 14.43 -26.58
N ASN A 323 -2.05 14.66 -27.85
CA ASN A 323 -3.06 14.80 -28.91
C ASN A 323 -3.61 13.44 -29.36
N GLN A 324 -2.77 12.41 -29.38
CA GLN A 324 -3.19 11.05 -29.73
C GLN A 324 -2.69 10.04 -28.69
N SER A 325 -3.58 9.61 -27.82
CA SER A 325 -3.38 8.44 -26.98
C SER A 325 -4.36 7.34 -27.40
N PRO A 326 -4.12 6.08 -26.98
CA PRO A 326 -5.12 5.00 -27.16
C PRO A 326 -6.49 5.30 -26.57
N ALA A 327 -6.55 6.22 -25.60
CA ALA A 327 -7.78 6.68 -24.96
C ALA A 327 -8.35 7.99 -25.55
N GLY A 328 -7.76 8.50 -26.66
CA GLY A 328 -8.14 9.76 -27.26
C GLY A 328 -7.26 10.95 -26.83
N ARG A 329 -7.71 12.17 -27.09
CA ARG A 329 -6.98 13.38 -26.69
C ARG A 329 -7.01 13.57 -25.19
N ILE A 330 -5.86 13.83 -24.60
CA ILE A 330 -5.67 14.15 -23.18
C ILE A 330 -5.17 15.58 -23.09
N GLU A 331 -5.91 16.46 -22.44
CA GLU A 331 -5.57 17.89 -22.35
C GLU A 331 -4.44 18.17 -21.37
N GLN A 332 -4.37 17.41 -20.29
CA GLN A 332 -3.34 17.58 -19.27
C GLN A 332 -3.03 16.24 -18.59
N THR A 333 -1.75 15.99 -18.33
CA THR A 333 -1.28 14.84 -17.55
C THR A 333 -0.64 15.32 -16.25
N ASP A 334 -0.47 14.41 -15.29
CA ASP A 334 0.22 14.70 -14.01
C ASP A 334 1.76 14.53 -14.12
N GLY A 335 2.29 14.55 -15.35
CA GLY A 335 3.72 14.42 -15.63
C GLY A 335 4.19 12.98 -15.84
N LEU A 336 5.49 12.76 -15.69
CA LEU A 336 6.13 11.45 -15.80
C LEU A 336 6.51 10.90 -14.43
N THR A 337 6.33 9.60 -14.27
CA THR A 337 6.83 8.87 -13.10
C THR A 337 7.56 7.60 -13.54
N THR A 338 8.31 7.02 -12.62
CA THR A 338 8.95 5.72 -12.81
C THR A 338 8.27 4.69 -11.93
N LEU A 339 7.95 3.52 -12.49
CA LEU A 339 7.35 2.45 -11.70
C LEU A 339 8.43 1.46 -11.22
N PRO A 340 8.35 1.03 -9.94
CA PRO A 340 9.13 -0.10 -9.46
C PRO A 340 8.85 -1.35 -10.29
N ILE A 341 9.82 -2.26 -10.38
CA ILE A 341 9.71 -3.43 -11.27
C ILE A 341 8.53 -4.35 -10.93
N ASP A 342 8.16 -4.43 -9.66
CA ASP A 342 7.01 -5.20 -9.17
C ASP A 342 5.65 -4.54 -9.47
N LYS A 343 5.67 -3.31 -9.99
CA LYS A 343 4.48 -2.55 -10.42
C LYS A 343 4.40 -2.38 -11.93
N LYS A 344 5.39 -2.90 -12.68
CA LYS A 344 5.39 -2.90 -14.14
C LYS A 344 4.48 -4.01 -14.70
N GLU A 345 3.94 -3.78 -15.90
CA GLU A 345 3.14 -4.76 -16.62
C GLU A 345 3.91 -6.05 -16.91
N ASN A 346 3.21 -7.17 -16.83
CA ASN A 346 3.75 -8.48 -17.13
C ASN A 346 3.35 -8.91 -18.53
N TYR A 347 4.32 -9.39 -19.30
CA TYR A 347 4.14 -9.92 -20.65
C TYR A 347 4.51 -11.39 -20.69
N ILE A 348 3.81 -12.15 -21.55
CA ILE A 348 4.08 -13.56 -21.79
C ILE A 348 4.51 -13.75 -23.23
N LYS A 349 5.66 -14.40 -23.44
CA LYS A 349 6.21 -14.74 -24.76
C LYS A 349 6.97 -16.05 -24.71
N ARG A 350 7.18 -16.63 -25.92
CA ARG A 350 8.03 -17.79 -26.08
C ARG A 350 9.49 -17.35 -26.26
N CYS A 351 10.41 -17.99 -25.55
CA CYS A 351 11.84 -17.75 -25.68
C CYS A 351 12.33 -18.33 -27.02
N VAL A 352 12.76 -17.49 -27.93
CA VAL A 352 13.28 -17.91 -29.24
C VAL A 352 14.78 -18.14 -29.24
N ALA A 353 15.51 -17.39 -28.39
CA ALA A 353 16.96 -17.51 -28.24
C ALA A 353 17.37 -17.28 -26.79
N VAL A 354 18.52 -17.82 -26.41
CA VAL A 354 19.16 -17.61 -25.10
C VAL A 354 20.47 -16.84 -25.28
N GLY A 355 21.06 -16.35 -24.17
CA GLY A 355 22.34 -15.63 -24.23
C GLY A 355 23.43 -16.47 -24.91
N GLY A 356 24.10 -15.90 -25.91
CA GLY A 356 25.10 -16.55 -26.77
C GLY A 356 24.60 -17.08 -28.11
N ASP A 357 23.27 -17.08 -28.33
CA ASP A 357 22.72 -17.44 -29.62
C ASP A 357 22.88 -16.30 -30.64
N THR A 358 23.05 -16.66 -31.92
CA THR A 358 22.95 -15.75 -33.07
C THR A 358 21.57 -15.89 -33.70
N LEU A 359 20.87 -14.79 -33.91
CA LEU A 359 19.54 -14.72 -34.54
C LEU A 359 19.66 -14.27 -35.99
#